data_35c8b7a340867295b283318a35c97ec7
#
_entry.id   35c8b7a340867295b283318a35c97ec7
#
_cell.length_a   1.000
_cell.length_b   1.000
_cell.length_c   1.000
_cell.angle_alpha   90.00
_cell.angle_beta   90.00
_cell.angle_gamma   90.00
#
_symmetry.space_group_name_H-M   'P 1'
#
loop_
_entity.id
_entity.type
_entity.pdbx_description
1 polymer ?
#
loop_
_entity_poly.entity_id
_entity_poly.type
_entity_poly.pdbx_seq_one_letter_code
_entity_poly.pdbx_strand_id
1 'polypeptide(L)'
;MLSLSYGRGAESAADGVAIDQMRGAGISPAATAAFFDRIGGKDEGTEARAISWLSSHPLSAERRRRFAAAVKPDTSYRPALDQAQWQALRASCASDPKVAKFWGKPF
;
A
#
# COMPACT_ATOMS: atom_id res chain seq x y z
N MET A 1 -0.27 -24.77 -12.86
CA MET A 1 0.29 -24.09 -11.70
C MET A 1 0.27 -22.58 -11.92
N LEU A 2 -0.35 -21.91 -11.02
CA LEU A 2 -0.37 -20.47 -11.06
C LEU A 2 1.02 -19.96 -10.77
N SER A 3 1.70 -19.62 -11.80
CA SER A 3 3.07 -19.24 -11.67
C SER A 3 3.18 -17.78 -11.25
N LEU A 4 4.32 -17.48 -10.69
CA LEU A 4 4.72 -16.13 -10.39
C LEU A 4 4.86 -15.25 -11.63
N SER A 5 4.65 -15.82 -12.81
CA SER A 5 4.62 -15.06 -14.06
C SER A 5 3.47 -14.06 -14.13
N TYR A 6 2.52 -14.20 -13.22
CA TYR A 6 1.52 -13.21 -12.96
C TYR A 6 2.15 -11.83 -12.71
N GLY A 7 3.40 -11.87 -12.31
CA GLY A 7 4.04 -10.81 -11.64
C GLY A 7 4.13 -9.46 -12.32
N ARG A 8 5.12 -9.28 -13.17
CA ARG A 8 5.48 -7.92 -13.60
C ARG A 8 4.43 -7.21 -14.44
N GLY A 9 3.87 -7.92 -15.42
CA GLY A 9 2.90 -7.33 -16.33
C GLY A 9 1.61 -6.97 -15.63
N ALA A 10 1.09 -7.90 -14.83
CA ALA A 10 -0.15 -7.69 -14.10
C ALA A 10 0.01 -6.61 -13.04
N GLU A 11 1.11 -6.63 -12.29
CA GLU A 11 1.38 -5.63 -11.27
C GLU A 11 1.55 -4.24 -11.87
N SER A 12 2.25 -4.15 -13.00
CA SER A 12 2.44 -2.88 -13.70
C SER A 12 1.11 -2.32 -14.21
N ALA A 13 0.27 -3.16 -14.78
CA ALA A 13 -1.05 -2.74 -15.26
C ALA A 13 -1.93 -2.26 -14.11
N ALA A 14 -1.93 -3.00 -13.01
CA ALA A 14 -2.70 -2.64 -11.82
C ALA A 14 -2.22 -1.30 -11.23
N ASP A 15 -0.92 -1.09 -11.18
CA ASP A 15 -0.36 0.16 -10.69
C ASP A 15 -0.77 1.35 -11.56
N GLY A 16 -0.80 1.16 -12.88
CA GLY A 16 -1.25 2.19 -13.80
C GLY A 16 -2.70 2.60 -13.53
N VAL A 17 -3.56 1.62 -13.35
CA VAL A 17 -4.97 1.87 -13.03
C VAL A 17 -5.09 2.58 -11.67
N ALA A 18 -4.35 2.13 -10.67
CA ALA A 18 -4.37 2.74 -9.35
C ALA A 18 -3.96 4.21 -9.40
N ILE A 19 -2.90 4.52 -10.12
CA ILE A 19 -2.42 5.90 -10.27
C ILE A 19 -3.48 6.77 -10.95
N ASP A 20 -4.08 6.26 -12.02
CA ASP A 20 -5.12 6.99 -12.74
C ASP A 20 -6.35 7.24 -11.86
N GLN A 21 -6.75 6.26 -11.07
CA GLN A 21 -7.89 6.41 -10.16
C GLN A 21 -7.58 7.38 -9.02
N MET A 22 -6.40 7.32 -8.46
CA MET A 22 -5.97 8.28 -7.44
C MET A 22 -5.99 9.70 -8.00
N ARG A 23 -5.46 9.86 -9.19
CA ARG A 23 -5.43 11.15 -9.87
C ARG A 23 -6.86 11.69 -10.09
N GLY A 24 -7.76 10.84 -10.58
CA GLY A 24 -9.15 11.21 -10.79
C GLY A 24 -9.88 11.56 -9.50
N ALA A 25 -9.48 10.96 -8.39
CA ALA A 25 -10.08 11.22 -7.08
C ALA A 25 -9.40 12.37 -6.33
N GLY A 26 -8.31 12.92 -6.85
CA GLY A 26 -7.57 13.98 -6.18
C GLY A 26 -6.76 13.50 -4.99
N ILE A 27 -6.36 12.23 -4.97
CA ILE A 27 -5.60 11.62 -3.88
C ILE A 27 -4.15 11.44 -4.33
N SER A 28 -3.21 11.80 -3.45
CA SER A 28 -1.78 11.71 -3.75
C SER A 28 -1.30 10.25 -3.78
N PRO A 29 -0.48 9.89 -4.78
CA PRO A 29 0.19 8.59 -4.78
C PRO A 29 1.34 8.46 -3.79
N ALA A 30 1.70 9.53 -3.09
CA ALA A 30 2.87 9.54 -2.20
C ALA A 30 2.78 8.50 -1.08
N ALA A 31 1.60 8.29 -0.51
CA ALA A 31 1.42 7.31 0.56
C ALA A 31 1.66 5.88 0.06
N THR A 32 1.29 5.59 -1.18
CA THR A 32 1.56 4.29 -1.79
C THR A 32 3.05 4.08 -2.01
N ALA A 33 3.76 5.12 -2.44
CA ALA A 33 5.22 5.06 -2.56
C ALA A 33 5.87 4.76 -1.21
N ALA A 34 5.40 5.43 -0.16
CA ALA A 34 5.90 5.20 1.20
C ALA A 34 5.63 3.76 1.67
N PHE A 35 4.47 3.21 1.33
CA PHE A 35 4.14 1.82 1.62
C PHE A 35 5.13 0.86 0.98
N PHE A 36 5.43 1.04 -0.30
CA PHE A 36 6.41 0.19 -0.98
C PHE A 36 7.80 0.33 -0.39
N ASP A 37 8.15 1.51 0.09
CA ASP A 37 9.43 1.71 0.76
C ASP A 37 9.51 0.90 2.06
N ARG A 38 8.42 0.87 2.84
CA ARG A 38 8.38 0.10 4.09
C ARG A 38 8.48 -1.40 3.84
N ILE A 39 7.71 -1.93 2.89
CA ILE A 39 7.74 -3.37 2.60
C ILE A 39 8.99 -3.79 1.84
N GLY A 40 9.80 -2.84 1.39
CA GLY A 40 11.07 -3.13 0.73
C GLY A 40 12.16 -3.63 1.66
N GLY A 41 11.88 -3.84 2.93
CA GLY A 41 12.76 -4.56 3.82
C GLY A 41 13.73 -3.73 4.63
N LYS A 42 13.42 -2.48 4.88
CA LYS A 42 14.29 -1.63 5.68
C LYS A 42 14.12 -1.83 7.18
N ASP A 43 13.01 -2.43 7.59
CA ASP A 43 12.74 -2.71 9.00
C ASP A 43 13.11 -4.14 9.32
N GLU A 44 14.03 -4.32 10.24
CA GLU A 44 14.55 -5.64 10.63
C GLU A 44 13.44 -6.61 11.07
N GLY A 45 12.42 -6.12 11.74
CA GLY A 45 11.32 -6.94 12.22
C GLY A 45 10.41 -7.48 11.13
N THR A 46 10.50 -6.96 9.91
CA THR A 46 9.63 -7.34 8.81
C THR A 46 10.35 -8.09 7.71
N GLU A 47 11.62 -8.39 7.90
CA GLU A 47 12.46 -8.95 6.85
C GLU A 47 11.89 -10.24 6.25
N ALA A 48 11.49 -11.18 7.09
CA ALA A 48 10.92 -12.44 6.63
C ALA A 48 9.60 -12.22 5.89
N ARG A 49 8.78 -11.30 6.37
CA ARG A 49 7.51 -10.97 5.70
C ARG A 49 7.74 -10.26 4.39
N ALA A 50 8.72 -9.36 4.34
CA ALA A 50 9.09 -8.67 3.12
C ALA A 50 9.58 -9.64 2.06
N ILE A 51 10.41 -10.60 2.44
CA ILE A 51 10.91 -11.62 1.52
C ILE A 51 9.76 -12.46 0.97
N SER A 52 8.85 -12.90 1.84
CA SER A 52 7.68 -13.66 1.42
C SER A 52 6.82 -12.87 0.45
N TRP A 53 6.60 -11.59 0.75
CA TRP A 53 5.82 -10.72 -0.11
C TRP A 53 6.51 -10.49 -1.45
N LEU A 54 7.82 -10.24 -1.43
CA LEU A 54 8.61 -9.96 -2.64
C LEU A 54 8.68 -11.16 -3.58
N SER A 55 8.57 -12.38 -3.07
CA SER A 55 8.53 -13.55 -3.93
C SER A 55 7.30 -13.57 -4.83
N SER A 56 6.19 -12.99 -4.36
CA SER A 56 4.95 -12.86 -5.13
C SER A 56 4.82 -11.50 -5.81
N HIS A 57 5.51 -10.50 -5.31
CA HIS A 57 5.37 -9.11 -5.76
C HIS A 57 6.75 -8.49 -5.98
N PRO A 58 7.43 -8.87 -7.04
CA PRO A 58 8.77 -8.37 -7.29
C PRO A 58 8.78 -6.86 -7.60
N LEU A 59 9.95 -6.27 -7.49
CA LEU A 59 10.23 -4.89 -7.93
C LEU A 59 9.55 -3.79 -7.12
N SER A 60 9.51 -3.96 -5.79
CA SER A 60 8.95 -2.92 -4.92
C SER A 60 9.65 -1.56 -5.09
N ALA A 61 10.95 -1.55 -5.31
CA ALA A 61 11.69 -0.30 -5.51
C ALA A 61 11.26 0.42 -6.79
N GLU A 62 11.05 -0.33 -7.87
CA GLU A 62 10.59 0.24 -9.12
C GLU A 62 9.17 0.78 -9.00
N ARG A 63 8.30 0.03 -8.34
CA ARG A 63 6.93 0.46 -8.11
C ARG A 63 6.90 1.71 -7.24
N ARG A 64 7.71 1.75 -6.19
CA ARG A 64 7.86 2.94 -5.35
C ARG A 64 8.21 4.16 -6.18
N ARG A 65 9.22 4.02 -7.04
CA ARG A 65 9.64 5.13 -7.90
C ARG A 65 8.51 5.59 -8.81
N ARG A 66 7.75 4.66 -9.34
CA ARG A 66 6.63 4.98 -10.24
C ARG A 66 5.54 5.78 -9.53
N PHE A 67 5.14 5.36 -8.33
CA PHE A 67 4.15 6.09 -7.55
C PHE A 67 4.69 7.45 -7.09
N ALA A 68 5.95 7.52 -6.69
CA ALA A 68 6.57 8.78 -6.32
C ALA A 68 6.62 9.75 -7.49
N ALA A 69 6.96 9.26 -8.68
CA ALA A 69 7.03 10.09 -9.89
C ALA A 69 5.66 10.60 -10.33
N ALA A 70 4.59 9.91 -9.93
CA ALA A 70 3.23 10.31 -10.27
C ALA A 70 2.71 11.46 -9.42
N VAL A 71 3.39 11.80 -8.33
CA VAL A 71 3.03 12.95 -7.50
C VAL A 71 3.37 14.22 -8.25
N LYS A 72 2.39 15.11 -8.40
CA LYS A 72 2.58 16.39 -9.06
C LYS A 72 2.80 17.50 -8.03
N PRO A 73 3.92 18.23 -8.10
CA PRO A 73 4.27 19.20 -7.07
C PRO A 73 3.30 20.37 -6.95
N ASP A 74 2.65 20.75 -8.01
CA ASP A 74 1.74 21.91 -7.99
C ASP A 74 0.28 21.54 -7.79
N THR A 75 0.03 20.31 -7.36
CA THR A 75 -1.33 19.80 -7.20
C THR A 75 -1.70 19.76 -5.73
N SER A 76 -2.88 20.28 -5.41
CA SER A 76 -3.46 20.14 -4.09
C SER A 76 -4.21 18.81 -4.01
N TYR A 77 -3.82 17.96 -3.07
CA TYR A 77 -4.42 16.66 -2.87
C TYR A 77 -5.30 16.66 -1.63
N ARG A 78 -6.35 15.84 -1.67
CA ARG A 78 -7.18 15.60 -0.49
C ARG A 78 -6.78 14.28 0.16
N PRO A 79 -7.00 14.10 1.47
CA PRO A 79 -6.80 12.79 2.09
C PRO A 79 -7.82 11.80 1.57
N ALA A 80 -7.42 10.52 1.50
CA ALA A 80 -8.33 9.45 1.05
C ALA A 80 -9.51 9.29 2.01
N LEU A 81 -9.25 9.44 3.31
CA LEU A 81 -10.26 9.42 4.36
C LEU A 81 -10.05 10.64 5.23
N ASP A 82 -11.12 11.27 5.69
CA ASP A 82 -11.00 12.32 6.70
C ASP A 82 -10.72 11.70 8.07
N GLN A 83 -10.47 12.55 9.06
CA GLN A 83 -10.11 12.11 10.40
C GLN A 83 -11.18 11.21 11.01
N ALA A 84 -12.43 11.59 10.88
CA ALA A 84 -13.55 10.82 11.44
C ALA A 84 -13.70 9.46 10.76
N GLN A 85 -13.58 9.44 9.44
CA GLN A 85 -13.66 8.19 8.68
C GLN A 85 -12.51 7.26 9.05
N TRP A 86 -11.30 7.80 9.19
CA TRP A 86 -10.14 7.03 9.57
C TRP A 86 -10.29 6.42 10.96
N GLN A 87 -10.78 7.23 11.91
CA GLN A 87 -11.03 6.73 13.26
C GLN A 87 -12.11 5.67 13.30
N ALA A 88 -13.18 5.83 12.52
CA ALA A 88 -14.23 4.83 12.44
C ALA A 88 -13.71 3.50 11.89
N LEU A 89 -12.85 3.56 10.85
CA LEU A 89 -12.24 2.37 10.29
C LEU A 89 -11.37 1.66 11.33
N ARG A 90 -10.54 2.39 12.06
CA ARG A 90 -9.70 1.82 13.11
C ARG A 90 -10.52 1.24 14.25
N ALA A 91 -11.60 1.92 14.63
CA ALA A 91 -12.48 1.45 15.70
C ALA A 91 -13.17 0.14 15.33
N SER A 92 -13.53 -0.05 14.05
CA SER A 92 -14.17 -1.29 13.62
C SER A 92 -13.25 -2.50 13.82
N CYS A 93 -11.96 -2.34 13.60
CA CYS A 93 -10.99 -3.40 13.89
C CYS A 93 -10.83 -3.61 15.39
N ALA A 94 -10.73 -2.55 16.15
CA ALA A 94 -10.52 -2.61 17.60
C ALA A 94 -11.71 -3.27 18.34
N SER A 95 -12.91 -3.09 17.80
CA SER A 95 -14.13 -3.64 18.42
C SER A 95 -14.41 -5.10 18.02
N ASP A 96 -13.69 -5.64 17.06
CA ASP A 96 -13.88 -7.01 16.61
C ASP A 96 -13.07 -7.97 17.49
N PRO A 97 -13.74 -8.85 18.29
CA PRO A 97 -13.02 -9.77 19.17
C PRO A 97 -12.11 -10.74 18.42
N LYS A 98 -12.47 -11.08 17.19
CA LYS A 98 -11.65 -11.98 16.36
C LYS A 98 -10.36 -11.33 15.95
N VAL A 99 -10.43 -10.08 15.54
CA VAL A 99 -9.24 -9.31 15.14
C VAL A 99 -8.36 -9.05 16.36
N ALA A 100 -8.96 -8.65 17.46
CA ALA A 100 -8.22 -8.38 18.70
C ALA A 100 -7.48 -9.63 19.19
N LYS A 101 -8.10 -10.80 19.11
CA LYS A 101 -7.46 -12.07 19.46
C LYS A 101 -6.29 -12.39 18.54
N PHE A 102 -6.46 -12.17 17.26
CA PHE A 102 -5.48 -12.55 16.26
C PHE A 102 -4.22 -11.68 16.32
N TRP A 103 -4.40 -10.38 16.53
CA TRP A 103 -3.29 -9.42 16.48
C TRP A 103 -2.71 -9.09 17.85
N GLY A 104 -3.34 -9.54 18.91
CA GLY A 104 -2.85 -9.37 20.28
C GLY A 104 -3.07 -8.00 20.89
N LYS A 105 -3.12 -6.95 20.11
CA LYS A 105 -3.36 -5.59 20.59
C LYS A 105 -4.35 -4.86 19.70
N PRO A 106 -5.30 -4.13 20.26
CA PRO A 106 -6.18 -3.28 19.46
C PRO A 106 -5.39 -2.11 18.86
N PHE A 107 -5.86 -1.67 17.72
CA PHE A 107 -5.27 -0.51 17.04
C PHE A 107 -5.59 0.79 17.78
#